data_a9d061f4c9618cb8adfb5804b592279a
#
_entry.id   a9d061f4c9618cb8adfb5804b592279a
#
_cell.length_a   1.000
_cell.length_b   1.000
_cell.length_c   1.000
_cell.angle_alpha   90.00
_cell.angle_beta   90.00
_cell.angle_gamma   90.00
#
_symmetry.space_group_name_H-M   'P 1'
#
loop_
_entity.id
_entity.type
_entity.pdbx_description
1 polymer ?
#
loop_
_entity_poly.entity_id
_entity_poly.type
_entity_poly.pdbx_seq_one_letter_code
_entity_poly.pdbx_strand_id
1 'polypeptide(L)'
;MKERIPFVDWLRAVACFMVMLVHASENFYGVVTEKAIASIPDGAEKLAGFATNTGGMAGDKAVLLNEANRFWVAFYDGGLARTCVPLFIIASAFLLVPMKAGVTMSQFYKRRFLRILPPMIIFMLLYATLPVLWGEMTFDDTLRILPTLPFNFPENAGHLWFMYPLISLYLIIPAVSPWLERASAKDERIFIGIFLVSTFIPWLHLFVAPELWGECFWNRYSMLWYCSGYLGYLVVAHYIRFHLRWNRSKRQTIGTVCFLIGAVFTAWSFWWKGEPLAPIATPELEWSWEFCTPNVLLATFGAFLLFSCIGAKADGTPSQDYKAPRLVTEIAKLSYGMYLMHIFFLSNIASAIVQDNPASPIIPVWAAIPCIAVACYICCAVTTKIISLLPGSKWIIG
;
A
#
# COMPACT_ATOMS: atom_id res chain seq x y z
N MET A 1 27.34 -2.69 -15.02
CA MET A 1 26.33 -3.01 -13.97
C MET A 1 25.60 -1.74 -13.60
N LYS A 2 24.26 -1.75 -13.44
CA LYS A 2 23.55 -0.57 -12.87
C LYS A 2 24.03 -0.39 -11.43
N GLU A 3 24.49 0.80 -11.11
CA GLU A 3 24.84 1.17 -9.74
C GLU A 3 23.60 0.96 -8.85
N ARG A 4 23.72 0.07 -7.88
CA ARG A 4 22.64 -0.26 -6.93
C ARG A 4 22.64 0.77 -5.83
N ILE A 5 21.48 1.23 -5.43
CA ILE A 5 21.29 2.17 -4.33
C ILE A 5 20.88 1.37 -3.09
N PRO A 6 21.80 1.14 -2.12
CA PRO A 6 21.58 0.19 -1.03
C PRO A 6 20.37 0.49 -0.15
N PHE A 7 20.08 1.76 0.12
CA PHE A 7 18.92 2.12 0.95
C PHE A 7 17.59 1.78 0.28
N VAL A 8 17.53 1.75 -1.06
CA VAL A 8 16.32 1.35 -1.79
C VAL A 8 16.08 -0.16 -1.66
N ASP A 9 17.12 -0.97 -1.55
CA ASP A 9 16.97 -2.40 -1.26
C ASP A 9 16.36 -2.61 0.14
N TRP A 10 16.85 -1.89 1.16
CA TRP A 10 16.25 -1.90 2.50
C TRP A 10 14.78 -1.46 2.49
N LEU A 11 14.52 -0.32 1.84
CA LEU A 11 13.15 0.20 1.73
C LEU A 11 12.21 -0.83 1.10
N ARG A 12 12.60 -1.47 0.00
CA ARG A 12 11.78 -2.49 -0.66
C ARG A 12 11.53 -3.72 0.19
N ALA A 13 12.55 -4.19 0.90
CA ALA A 13 12.43 -5.34 1.78
C ALA A 13 11.45 -5.05 2.93
N VAL A 14 11.61 -3.88 3.58
CA VAL A 14 10.74 -3.47 4.69
C VAL A 14 9.33 -3.14 4.20
N ALA A 15 9.17 -2.39 3.09
CA ALA A 15 7.85 -2.08 2.56
C ALA A 15 7.07 -3.35 2.15
N CYS A 16 7.75 -4.37 1.64
CA CYS A 16 7.13 -5.67 1.35
C CYS A 16 6.62 -6.36 2.63
N PHE A 17 7.37 -6.30 3.73
CA PHE A 17 6.91 -6.78 5.03
C PHE A 17 5.71 -5.97 5.54
N MET A 18 5.77 -4.64 5.40
CA MET A 18 4.67 -3.75 5.81
C MET A 18 3.36 -4.06 5.06
N VAL A 19 3.40 -4.41 3.77
CA VAL A 19 2.20 -4.87 3.04
C VAL A 19 1.58 -6.10 3.70
N MET A 20 2.40 -7.07 4.09
CA MET A 20 1.89 -8.26 4.76
C MET A 20 1.38 -7.96 6.17
N LEU A 21 1.94 -6.95 6.84
CA LEU A 21 1.47 -6.49 8.15
C LEU A 21 0.11 -5.79 8.04
N VAL A 22 -0.13 -4.98 6.99
CA VAL A 22 -1.46 -4.39 6.69
C VAL A 22 -2.49 -5.51 6.55
N HIS A 23 -2.28 -6.43 5.62
CA HIS A 23 -3.25 -7.50 5.36
C HIS A 23 -3.39 -8.51 6.53
N ALA A 24 -2.35 -8.68 7.36
CA ALA A 24 -2.46 -9.43 8.60
C ALA A 24 -3.41 -8.74 9.60
N SER A 25 -3.37 -7.40 9.66
CA SER A 25 -4.22 -6.60 10.55
C SER A 25 -5.70 -6.64 10.15
N GLU A 26 -5.99 -6.66 8.85
CA GLU A 26 -7.36 -6.69 8.30
C GLU A 26 -8.16 -7.93 8.77
N ASN A 27 -7.49 -9.04 9.08
CA ASN A 27 -8.17 -10.23 9.61
C ASN A 27 -8.79 -10.03 10.99
N PHE A 28 -8.46 -8.94 11.68
CA PHE A 28 -8.98 -8.61 13.01
C PHE A 28 -10.05 -7.52 12.98
N TYR A 29 -10.51 -7.09 11.82
CA TYR A 29 -11.66 -6.18 11.71
C TYR A 29 -12.95 -6.86 12.18
N GLY A 30 -13.09 -8.18 11.98
CA GLY A 30 -14.31 -8.93 12.22
C GLY A 30 -15.37 -8.63 11.15
N VAL A 31 -16.25 -9.60 10.92
CA VAL A 31 -17.37 -9.48 9.98
C VAL A 31 -18.68 -9.43 10.77
N VAL A 32 -19.60 -8.56 10.38
CA VAL A 32 -20.92 -8.46 11.00
C VAL A 32 -21.73 -9.70 10.64
N THR A 33 -22.08 -10.49 11.67
CA THR A 33 -22.96 -11.65 11.57
C THR A 33 -24.21 -11.40 12.42
N GLU A 34 -25.30 -12.14 12.18
CA GLU A 34 -26.52 -12.06 13.03
C GLU A 34 -26.20 -12.26 14.51
N LYS A 35 -25.32 -13.22 14.83
CA LYS A 35 -24.87 -13.48 16.20
C LYS A 35 -24.10 -12.30 16.79
N ALA A 36 -23.21 -11.68 16.00
CA ALA A 36 -22.45 -10.50 16.41
C ALA A 36 -23.39 -9.31 16.66
N ILE A 37 -24.33 -9.06 15.76
CA ILE A 37 -25.34 -7.99 15.92
C ILE A 37 -26.20 -8.21 17.16
N ALA A 38 -26.64 -9.43 17.43
CA ALA A 38 -27.41 -9.76 18.62
C ALA A 38 -26.63 -9.52 19.94
N SER A 39 -25.30 -9.54 19.91
CA SER A 39 -24.45 -9.26 21.07
C SER A 39 -24.21 -7.76 21.34
N ILE A 40 -24.57 -6.89 20.39
CA ILE A 40 -24.40 -5.42 20.53
C ILE A 40 -25.68 -4.82 21.09
N PRO A 41 -25.65 -4.00 22.15
CA PRO A 41 -26.81 -3.23 22.57
C PRO A 41 -27.37 -2.39 21.41
N ASP A 42 -28.65 -2.55 21.12
CA ASP A 42 -29.34 -1.91 20.00
C ASP A 42 -28.71 -2.22 18.60
N GLY A 43 -28.07 -3.38 18.47
CA GLY A 43 -27.29 -3.75 17.28
C GLY A 43 -28.11 -3.75 15.98
N ALA A 44 -29.36 -4.21 16.02
CA ALA A 44 -30.24 -4.19 14.84
C ALA A 44 -30.59 -2.74 14.41
N GLU A 45 -30.83 -1.83 15.36
CA GLU A 45 -31.11 -0.42 15.08
C GLU A 45 -29.86 0.30 14.54
N LYS A 46 -28.70 0.04 15.15
CA LYS A 46 -27.40 0.55 14.67
C LYS A 46 -27.09 0.08 13.27
N LEU A 47 -27.34 -1.20 12.95
CA LEU A 47 -27.14 -1.73 11.60
C LEU A 47 -28.10 -1.10 10.60
N ALA A 48 -29.37 -0.90 10.96
CA ALA A 48 -30.36 -0.23 10.10
C ALA A 48 -29.98 1.23 9.85
N GLY A 49 -29.55 1.95 10.89
CA GLY A 49 -29.05 3.32 10.78
C GLY A 49 -27.81 3.42 9.91
N PHE A 50 -26.89 2.47 10.04
CA PHE A 50 -25.71 2.37 9.20
C PHE A 50 -26.08 2.17 7.72
N ALA A 51 -26.96 1.23 7.39
CA ALA A 51 -27.42 0.97 6.03
C ALA A 51 -28.11 2.19 5.38
N THR A 52 -28.80 3.02 6.20
CA THR A 52 -29.43 4.26 5.73
C THR A 52 -28.40 5.35 5.45
N ASN A 53 -27.40 5.51 6.31
CA ASN A 53 -26.40 6.58 6.22
C ASN A 53 -25.34 6.32 5.15
N THR A 54 -25.05 5.06 4.80
CA THR A 54 -24.09 4.69 3.76
C THR A 54 -24.67 4.76 2.35
N GLY A 55 -25.91 5.23 2.20
CA GLY A 55 -26.52 5.47 0.88
C GLY A 55 -26.66 4.21 0.01
N GLY A 56 -26.71 3.03 0.64
CA GLY A 56 -26.83 1.77 -0.07
C GLY A 56 -25.62 1.43 -0.94
N MET A 57 -24.42 1.77 -0.52
CA MET A 57 -23.19 1.19 -1.11
C MET A 57 -23.24 -0.32 -0.91
N ALA A 58 -24.10 -0.95 -1.71
CA ALA A 58 -24.27 -2.38 -1.80
C ALA A 58 -23.00 -2.97 -2.37
N GLY A 59 -22.18 -3.54 -1.53
CA GLY A 59 -20.93 -4.19 -1.92
C GLY A 59 -19.85 -4.15 -0.85
N ASP A 60 -19.84 -3.12 -0.02
CA ASP A 60 -18.85 -3.01 1.03
C ASP A 60 -19.30 -3.80 2.27
N LYS A 61 -18.48 -4.75 2.67
CA LYS A 61 -18.72 -5.54 3.87
C LYS A 61 -18.67 -4.63 5.09
N ALA A 62 -19.76 -4.57 5.86
CA ALA A 62 -19.71 -3.97 7.17
C ALA A 62 -18.79 -4.80 8.07
N VAL A 63 -17.97 -4.13 8.86
CA VAL A 63 -17.03 -4.77 9.79
C VAL A 63 -17.43 -4.49 11.23
N LEU A 64 -17.06 -5.41 12.12
CA LEU A 64 -17.25 -5.28 13.55
C LEU A 64 -15.89 -5.20 14.22
N LEU A 65 -15.49 -4.01 14.62
CA LEU A 65 -14.21 -3.75 15.26
C LEU A 65 -14.40 -3.63 16.78
N ASN A 66 -13.94 -4.61 17.55
CA ASN A 66 -13.98 -4.53 19.00
C ASN A 66 -12.82 -3.71 19.58
N GLU A 67 -12.94 -3.28 20.84
CA GLU A 67 -11.98 -2.38 21.48
C GLU A 67 -10.56 -2.96 21.55
N ALA A 68 -10.42 -4.23 21.88
CA ALA A 68 -9.10 -4.88 21.99
C ALA A 68 -8.39 -4.95 20.63
N ASN A 69 -9.12 -5.25 19.56
CA ASN A 69 -8.58 -5.33 18.22
C ASN A 69 -8.27 -3.93 17.67
N ARG A 70 -9.15 -2.96 17.90
CA ARG A 70 -9.04 -1.60 17.38
C ARG A 70 -7.70 -0.94 17.66
N PHE A 71 -7.20 -1.06 18.90
CA PHE A 71 -5.90 -0.48 19.26
C PHE A 71 -4.77 -1.12 18.48
N TRP A 72 -4.70 -2.45 18.43
CA TRP A 72 -3.58 -3.13 17.79
C TRP A 72 -3.62 -3.05 16.27
N VAL A 73 -4.81 -3.06 15.68
CA VAL A 73 -4.98 -2.78 14.24
C VAL A 73 -4.53 -1.35 13.92
N ALA A 74 -4.99 -0.34 14.69
CA ALA A 74 -4.58 1.04 14.52
C ALA A 74 -3.06 1.22 14.63
N PHE A 75 -2.42 0.51 15.58
CA PHE A 75 -0.98 0.58 15.80
C PHE A 75 -0.19 -0.07 14.66
N TYR A 76 -0.52 -1.32 14.29
CA TYR A 76 0.25 -2.07 13.29
C TYR A 76 -0.01 -1.58 11.86
N ASP A 77 -1.27 -1.43 11.47
CA ASP A 77 -1.62 -0.97 10.13
C ASP A 77 -1.41 0.54 10.01
N GLY A 78 -2.16 1.34 10.78
CA GLY A 78 -2.12 2.79 10.68
C GLY A 78 -0.77 3.40 11.07
N GLY A 79 -0.22 2.99 12.21
CA GLY A 79 1.00 3.58 12.77
C GLY A 79 2.28 3.10 12.10
N LEU A 80 2.41 1.81 11.81
CA LEU A 80 3.67 1.25 11.32
C LEU A 80 3.68 0.98 9.82
N ALA A 81 2.59 0.41 9.28
CA ALA A 81 2.62 -0.21 7.97
C ALA A 81 1.96 0.61 6.85
N ARG A 82 1.13 1.59 7.15
CA ARG A 82 0.34 2.30 6.12
C ARG A 82 1.16 3.06 5.08
N THR A 83 2.43 3.31 5.34
CA THR A 83 3.34 3.91 4.37
C THR A 83 3.84 2.95 3.28
N CYS A 84 3.52 1.65 3.34
CA CYS A 84 4.06 0.61 2.46
C CYS A 84 3.88 0.91 0.97
N VAL A 85 2.67 1.22 0.53
CA VAL A 85 2.33 1.50 -0.87
C VAL A 85 3.02 2.78 -1.37
N PRO A 86 2.89 3.94 -0.70
CA PRO A 86 3.61 5.13 -1.10
C PRO A 86 5.13 4.97 -1.13
N LEU A 87 5.72 4.16 -0.23
CA LEU A 87 7.15 3.88 -0.24
C LEU A 87 7.58 3.11 -1.50
N PHE A 88 6.78 2.15 -1.99
CA PHE A 88 7.05 1.50 -3.28
C PHE A 88 6.96 2.47 -4.46
N ILE A 89 5.99 3.39 -4.43
CA ILE A 89 5.84 4.44 -5.45
C ILE A 89 7.06 5.36 -5.45
N ILE A 90 7.43 5.93 -4.28
CA ILE A 90 8.59 6.82 -4.16
C ILE A 90 9.88 6.12 -4.56
N ALA A 91 10.09 4.87 -4.11
CA ALA A 91 11.27 4.10 -4.49
C ALA A 91 11.36 3.87 -6.01
N SER A 92 10.23 3.57 -6.64
CA SER A 92 10.17 3.40 -8.09
C SER A 92 10.43 4.72 -8.82
N ALA A 93 9.77 5.78 -8.41
CA ALA A 93 9.97 7.11 -8.97
C ALA A 93 11.41 7.60 -8.79
N PHE A 94 11.98 7.48 -7.60
CA PHE A 94 13.37 7.87 -7.30
C PHE A 94 14.39 7.22 -8.23
N LEU A 95 14.13 5.99 -8.71
CA LEU A 95 15.01 5.29 -9.62
C LEU A 95 14.76 5.60 -11.10
N LEU A 96 13.54 6.01 -11.45
CA LEU A 96 13.06 6.05 -12.83
C LEU A 96 12.88 7.46 -13.38
N VAL A 97 12.76 8.44 -12.50
CA VAL A 97 12.46 9.81 -12.91
C VAL A 97 13.67 10.73 -12.66
N PRO A 98 14.06 11.54 -13.63
CA PRO A 98 13.57 11.55 -14.99
C PRO A 98 14.02 10.29 -15.76
N MET A 99 13.38 10.02 -16.88
CA MET A 99 13.76 8.92 -17.76
C MET A 99 15.20 9.12 -18.24
N LYS A 100 15.97 8.04 -18.32
CA LYS A 100 17.38 8.15 -18.76
C LYS A 100 17.49 8.75 -20.16
N ALA A 101 18.42 9.69 -20.32
CA ALA A 101 18.75 10.25 -21.62
C ALA A 101 19.07 9.13 -22.65
N GLY A 102 18.61 9.31 -23.88
CA GLY A 102 18.79 8.36 -24.98
C GLY A 102 17.88 7.12 -24.94
N VAL A 103 17.02 6.96 -23.92
CA VAL A 103 16.01 5.89 -23.89
C VAL A 103 14.72 6.40 -24.50
N THR A 104 14.23 5.74 -25.55
CA THR A 104 12.92 6.08 -26.14
C THR A 104 11.77 5.62 -25.26
N MET A 105 10.59 6.27 -25.41
CA MET A 105 9.35 5.87 -24.73
C MET A 105 9.03 4.38 -24.96
N SER A 106 9.12 3.90 -26.19
CA SER A 106 8.89 2.49 -26.53
C SER A 106 9.85 1.55 -25.80
N GLN A 107 11.15 1.89 -25.75
CA GLN A 107 12.14 1.10 -25.02
C GLN A 107 11.87 1.10 -23.50
N PHE A 108 11.43 2.24 -22.96
CA PHE A 108 11.06 2.35 -21.55
C PHE A 108 9.87 1.43 -21.24
N TYR A 109 8.79 1.54 -22.00
CA TYR A 109 7.59 0.72 -21.81
C TYR A 109 7.88 -0.77 -21.97
N LYS A 110 8.56 -1.17 -23.03
CA LYS A 110 8.94 -2.57 -23.27
C LYS A 110 9.69 -3.15 -22.05
N ARG A 111 10.67 -2.41 -21.50
CA ARG A 111 11.45 -2.88 -20.35
C ARG A 111 10.62 -2.96 -19.05
N ARG A 112 9.63 -2.08 -18.87
CA ARG A 112 8.81 -2.05 -17.64
C ARG A 112 7.69 -3.06 -17.72
N PHE A 113 6.92 -3.04 -18.79
CA PHE A 113 5.75 -3.90 -18.91
C PHE A 113 6.12 -5.38 -19.09
N LEU A 114 7.18 -5.72 -19.80
CA LEU A 114 7.65 -7.10 -19.85
C LEU A 114 8.11 -7.65 -18.49
N ARG A 115 8.39 -6.78 -17.54
CA ARG A 115 8.76 -7.21 -16.20
C ARG A 115 7.55 -7.39 -15.27
N ILE A 116 6.51 -6.56 -15.42
CA ILE A 116 5.40 -6.55 -14.45
C ILE A 116 4.14 -7.26 -14.96
N LEU A 117 3.81 -7.14 -16.27
CA LEU A 117 2.54 -7.67 -16.79
C LEU A 117 2.50 -9.21 -16.83
N PRO A 118 3.52 -9.94 -17.32
CA PRO A 118 3.45 -11.39 -17.36
C PRO A 118 3.25 -12.03 -15.98
N PRO A 119 4.03 -11.69 -14.93
CA PRO A 119 3.76 -12.20 -13.60
C PRO A 119 2.37 -11.79 -13.07
N MET A 120 1.95 -10.55 -13.26
CA MET A 120 0.61 -10.09 -12.86
C MET A 120 -0.47 -10.96 -13.49
N ILE A 121 -0.43 -11.17 -14.81
CA ILE A 121 -1.42 -11.99 -15.52
C ILE A 121 -1.42 -13.43 -14.99
N ILE A 122 -0.24 -14.01 -14.80
CA ILE A 122 -0.13 -15.37 -14.25
C ILE A 122 -0.80 -15.46 -12.89
N PHE A 123 -0.52 -14.51 -11.97
CA PHE A 123 -1.14 -14.53 -10.64
C PHE A 123 -2.64 -14.22 -10.69
N MET A 124 -3.11 -13.33 -11.57
CA MET A 124 -4.56 -13.13 -11.78
C MET A 124 -5.24 -14.45 -12.20
N LEU A 125 -4.63 -15.20 -13.11
CA LEU A 125 -5.15 -16.51 -13.52
C LEU A 125 -5.09 -17.53 -12.36
N LEU A 126 -4.01 -17.56 -11.58
CA LEU A 126 -3.90 -18.45 -10.43
C LEU A 126 -4.98 -18.16 -9.38
N TYR A 127 -5.23 -16.88 -9.04
CA TYR A 127 -6.29 -16.48 -8.12
C TYR A 127 -7.70 -16.76 -8.65
N ALA A 128 -7.90 -16.73 -9.97
CA ALA A 128 -9.16 -17.04 -10.59
C ALA A 128 -9.44 -18.56 -10.70
N THR A 129 -8.41 -19.41 -10.62
CA THR A 129 -8.55 -20.87 -10.93
C THR A 129 -8.22 -21.77 -9.76
N LEU A 130 -7.15 -21.49 -9.00
CA LEU A 130 -6.71 -22.39 -7.94
C LEU A 130 -7.74 -22.61 -6.82
N PRO A 131 -8.54 -21.61 -6.38
CA PRO A 131 -9.53 -21.81 -5.32
C PRO A 131 -10.58 -22.88 -5.60
N VAL A 132 -10.77 -23.25 -6.88
CA VAL A 132 -11.64 -24.37 -7.27
C VAL A 132 -11.10 -25.71 -6.72
N LEU A 133 -9.78 -25.86 -6.61
CA LEU A 133 -9.15 -27.11 -6.17
C LEU A 133 -9.43 -27.46 -4.70
N TRP A 134 -9.71 -26.45 -3.89
CA TRP A 134 -10.05 -26.64 -2.46
C TRP A 134 -11.47 -26.19 -2.10
N GLY A 135 -12.32 -25.96 -3.11
CA GLY A 135 -13.75 -25.77 -2.92
C GLY A 135 -14.18 -24.37 -2.46
N GLU A 136 -13.31 -23.37 -2.48
CA GLU A 136 -13.67 -21.97 -2.18
C GLU A 136 -14.40 -21.28 -3.35
N MET A 137 -14.26 -21.81 -4.56
CA MET A 137 -14.92 -21.32 -5.76
C MET A 137 -15.43 -22.50 -6.59
N THR A 138 -16.47 -22.26 -7.40
CA THR A 138 -16.94 -23.20 -8.41
C THR A 138 -16.26 -22.97 -9.76
N PHE A 139 -16.31 -23.98 -10.63
CA PHE A 139 -15.83 -23.82 -12.01
C PHE A 139 -16.62 -22.74 -12.78
N ASP A 140 -17.92 -22.61 -12.51
CA ASP A 140 -18.77 -21.58 -13.11
C ASP A 140 -18.35 -20.17 -12.66
N ASP A 141 -17.93 -19.98 -11.42
CA ASP A 141 -17.39 -18.71 -10.93
C ASP A 141 -16.10 -18.36 -11.69
N THR A 142 -15.22 -19.34 -11.89
CA THR A 142 -14.02 -19.14 -12.73
C THR A 142 -14.36 -18.69 -14.14
N LEU A 143 -15.33 -19.35 -14.80
CA LEU A 143 -15.75 -18.98 -16.15
C LEU A 143 -16.34 -17.58 -16.23
N ARG A 144 -17.00 -17.08 -15.17
CA ARG A 144 -17.52 -15.71 -15.09
C ARG A 144 -16.40 -14.67 -14.88
N ILE A 145 -15.36 -15.01 -14.11
CA ILE A 145 -14.25 -14.11 -13.79
C ILE A 145 -13.27 -13.96 -14.97
N LEU A 146 -12.93 -15.03 -15.68
CA LEU A 146 -11.94 -15.01 -16.74
C LEU A 146 -12.10 -13.89 -17.78
N PRO A 147 -13.31 -13.62 -18.32
CA PRO A 147 -13.50 -12.53 -19.29
C PRO A 147 -13.29 -11.13 -18.71
N THR A 148 -13.40 -10.97 -17.38
CA THR A 148 -13.24 -9.67 -16.71
C THR A 148 -11.79 -9.32 -16.43
N LEU A 149 -10.88 -10.31 -16.37
CA LEU A 149 -9.47 -10.13 -16.00
C LEU A 149 -8.71 -9.08 -16.82
N PRO A 150 -8.99 -8.83 -18.13
CA PRO A 150 -8.33 -7.74 -18.84
C PRO A 150 -8.61 -6.33 -18.26
N PHE A 151 -9.69 -6.19 -17.51
CA PHE A 151 -10.16 -4.89 -16.98
C PHE A 151 -10.26 -4.85 -15.47
N ASN A 152 -10.18 -6.01 -14.80
CA ASN A 152 -10.30 -6.12 -13.35
C ASN A 152 -9.45 -7.28 -12.82
N PHE A 153 -9.32 -7.39 -11.49
CA PHE A 153 -8.67 -8.51 -10.80
C PHE A 153 -9.74 -9.39 -10.11
N PRO A 154 -9.43 -10.68 -9.82
CA PRO A 154 -10.34 -11.52 -9.06
C PRO A 154 -10.64 -10.94 -7.68
N GLU A 155 -11.87 -11.08 -7.20
CA GLU A 155 -12.31 -10.52 -5.92
C GLU A 155 -11.45 -10.99 -4.73
N ASN A 156 -11.03 -12.26 -4.72
CA ASN A 156 -10.11 -12.85 -3.73
C ASN A 156 -8.65 -12.39 -3.88
N ALA A 157 -8.34 -11.55 -4.86
CA ALA A 157 -7.03 -10.98 -5.13
C ALA A 157 -7.04 -9.45 -5.05
N GLY A 158 -7.82 -8.89 -4.14
CA GLY A 158 -7.99 -7.45 -3.96
C GLY A 158 -6.66 -6.69 -3.86
N HIS A 159 -5.63 -7.28 -3.25
CA HIS A 159 -4.29 -6.69 -3.16
C HIS A 159 -3.67 -6.31 -4.53
N LEU A 160 -4.10 -6.94 -5.63
CA LEU A 160 -3.60 -6.62 -6.97
C LEU A 160 -4.03 -5.23 -7.47
N TRP A 161 -4.96 -4.55 -6.81
CA TRP A 161 -5.36 -3.18 -7.13
C TRP A 161 -4.16 -2.23 -7.33
N PHE A 162 -3.08 -2.41 -6.53
CA PHE A 162 -1.89 -1.56 -6.60
C PHE A 162 -1.16 -1.63 -7.95
N MET A 163 -1.33 -2.72 -8.71
CA MET A 163 -0.73 -2.82 -10.04
C MET A 163 -1.25 -1.78 -11.02
N TYR A 164 -2.52 -1.36 -10.88
CA TYR A 164 -3.15 -0.40 -11.79
C TYR A 164 -2.55 1.01 -11.65
N PRO A 165 -2.44 1.61 -10.45
CA PRO A 165 -1.73 2.87 -10.29
C PRO A 165 -0.24 2.77 -10.65
N LEU A 166 0.42 1.64 -10.42
CA LEU A 166 1.80 1.43 -10.83
C LEU A 166 1.95 1.44 -12.37
N ILE A 167 1.05 0.78 -13.09
CA ILE A 167 0.98 0.82 -14.56
C ILE A 167 0.74 2.25 -15.03
N SER A 168 -0.23 2.95 -14.45
CA SER A 168 -0.54 4.35 -14.76
C SER A 168 0.68 5.25 -14.59
N LEU A 169 1.43 5.08 -13.49
CA LEU A 169 2.67 5.82 -13.27
C LEU A 169 3.74 5.51 -14.32
N TYR A 170 3.89 4.26 -14.72
CA TYR A 170 4.84 3.92 -15.79
C TYR A 170 4.44 4.52 -17.14
N LEU A 171 3.14 4.64 -17.41
CA LEU A 171 2.64 5.30 -18.62
C LEU A 171 2.94 6.80 -18.62
N ILE A 172 2.82 7.48 -17.48
CA ILE A 172 3.01 8.94 -17.42
C ILE A 172 4.48 9.36 -17.28
N ILE A 173 5.39 8.51 -16.75
CA ILE A 173 6.81 8.84 -16.54
C ILE A 173 7.47 9.44 -17.79
N PRO A 174 7.37 8.87 -18.99
CA PRO A 174 7.99 9.47 -20.18
C PRO A 174 7.43 10.84 -20.56
N ALA A 175 6.15 11.08 -20.28
CA ALA A 175 5.52 12.37 -20.56
C ALA A 175 5.95 13.48 -19.60
N VAL A 176 6.14 13.16 -18.30
CA VAL A 176 6.53 14.17 -17.29
C VAL A 176 8.06 14.33 -17.18
N SER A 177 8.85 13.37 -17.65
CA SER A 177 10.31 13.43 -17.58
C SER A 177 10.93 14.69 -18.20
N PRO A 178 10.50 15.16 -19.40
CA PRO A 178 11.06 16.38 -20.00
C PRO A 178 10.77 17.64 -19.18
N TRP A 179 9.63 17.68 -18.47
CA TRP A 179 9.33 18.77 -17.54
C TRP A 179 10.26 18.71 -16.33
N LEU A 180 10.39 17.54 -15.69
CA LEU A 180 11.23 17.37 -14.51
C LEU A 180 12.72 17.62 -14.78
N GLU A 181 13.21 17.31 -15.98
CA GLU A 181 14.61 17.61 -16.38
C GLU A 181 14.89 19.12 -16.41
N ARG A 182 13.86 19.95 -16.64
CA ARG A 182 13.99 21.40 -16.78
C ARG A 182 13.44 22.18 -15.59
N ALA A 183 12.62 21.55 -14.77
CA ALA A 183 11.95 22.19 -13.64
C ALA A 183 12.97 22.67 -12.59
N SER A 184 12.81 23.90 -12.16
CA SER A 184 13.56 24.41 -11.03
C SER A 184 13.00 23.87 -9.71
N ALA A 185 13.79 23.93 -8.65
CA ALA A 185 13.31 23.60 -7.30
C ALA A 185 12.06 24.40 -6.89
N LYS A 186 11.87 25.61 -7.46
CA LYS A 186 10.69 26.43 -7.20
C LYS A 186 9.45 25.86 -7.90
N ASP A 187 9.59 25.44 -9.16
CA ASP A 187 8.48 24.90 -9.94
C ASP A 187 7.97 23.60 -9.32
N GLU A 188 8.90 22.71 -8.92
CA GLU A 188 8.51 21.48 -8.23
C GLU A 188 7.85 21.75 -6.87
N ARG A 189 8.32 22.73 -6.10
CA ARG A 189 7.66 23.13 -4.85
C ARG A 189 6.25 23.67 -5.07
N ILE A 190 6.00 24.41 -6.14
CA ILE A 190 4.66 24.88 -6.49
C ILE A 190 3.75 23.65 -6.77
N PHE A 191 4.22 22.72 -7.62
CA PHE A 191 3.46 21.51 -7.91
C PHE A 191 3.20 20.68 -6.64
N ILE A 192 4.21 20.47 -5.80
CA ILE A 192 4.08 19.75 -4.52
C ILE A 192 3.11 20.49 -3.60
N GLY A 193 3.09 21.82 -3.59
CA GLY A 193 2.12 22.62 -2.83
C GLY A 193 0.67 22.36 -3.28
N ILE A 194 0.41 22.30 -4.58
CA ILE A 194 -0.91 21.95 -5.13
C ILE A 194 -1.28 20.50 -4.76
N PHE A 195 -0.34 19.58 -4.91
CA PHE A 195 -0.53 18.18 -4.48
C PHE A 195 -0.87 18.09 -2.98
N LEU A 196 -0.14 18.82 -2.12
CA LEU A 196 -0.44 18.86 -0.69
C LEU A 196 -1.87 19.33 -0.41
N VAL A 197 -2.36 20.35 -1.09
CA VAL A 197 -3.76 20.81 -0.98
C VAL A 197 -4.72 19.67 -1.33
N SER A 198 -4.46 18.92 -2.40
CA SER A 198 -5.31 17.81 -2.80
C SER A 198 -5.39 16.68 -1.76
N THR A 199 -4.35 16.49 -0.95
CA THR A 199 -4.32 15.42 0.08
C THR A 199 -5.28 15.67 1.24
N PHE A 200 -5.75 16.90 1.43
CA PHE A 200 -6.72 17.25 2.47
C PHE A 200 -8.17 16.92 2.09
N ILE A 201 -8.46 16.62 0.82
CA ILE A 201 -9.82 16.32 0.36
C ILE A 201 -10.44 15.12 1.12
N PRO A 202 -9.75 13.97 1.28
CA PRO A 202 -10.26 12.86 2.09
C PRO A 202 -10.53 13.24 3.55
N TRP A 203 -9.74 14.15 4.11
CA TRP A 203 -9.93 14.64 5.49
C TRP A 203 -11.15 15.55 5.61
N LEU A 204 -11.41 16.40 4.62
CA LEU A 204 -12.60 17.26 4.62
C LEU A 204 -13.87 16.42 4.76
N HIS A 205 -13.92 15.25 4.10
CA HIS A 205 -15.05 14.36 4.21
C HIS A 205 -15.31 13.83 5.64
N LEU A 206 -14.28 13.65 6.47
CA LEU A 206 -14.44 13.21 7.86
C LEU A 206 -15.11 14.28 8.75
N PHE A 207 -15.00 15.57 8.40
CA PHE A 207 -15.42 16.69 9.24
C PHE A 207 -16.54 17.52 8.62
N VAL A 208 -16.85 17.31 7.36
CA VAL A 208 -17.85 18.09 6.61
C VAL A 208 -18.92 17.13 6.08
N ALA A 209 -19.99 17.69 5.56
CA ALA A 209 -21.13 16.96 5.07
C ALA A 209 -20.77 15.86 4.02
N PRO A 210 -21.54 14.76 3.97
CA PRO A 210 -21.31 13.65 3.03
C PRO A 210 -21.25 14.05 1.57
N GLU A 211 -21.81 15.21 1.19
CA GLU A 211 -21.77 15.77 -0.16
C GLU A 211 -20.36 16.07 -0.64
N LEU A 212 -19.43 16.25 0.28
CA LEU A 212 -18.00 16.45 -0.02
C LEU A 212 -17.21 15.14 -0.08
N TRP A 213 -17.90 14.01 -0.16
CA TRP A 213 -17.31 12.69 -0.17
C TRP A 213 -16.20 12.54 -1.22
N GLY A 214 -15.09 11.98 -0.73
CA GLY A 214 -13.93 11.56 -1.53
C GLY A 214 -13.22 12.72 -2.19
N GLU A 215 -13.89 13.49 -2.98
CA GLU A 215 -13.30 14.50 -3.83
C GLU A 215 -13.96 15.85 -3.72
N CYS A 216 -14.62 16.26 -2.72
CA CYS A 216 -15.41 17.46 -2.65
C CYS A 216 -16.35 17.68 -3.86
N PHE A 217 -17.43 18.38 -3.69
CA PHE A 217 -18.39 18.69 -4.77
C PHE A 217 -17.71 19.32 -6.01
N TRP A 218 -16.84 20.31 -5.77
CA TRP A 218 -16.12 20.99 -6.84
C TRP A 218 -15.10 20.09 -7.57
N ASN A 219 -14.52 19.09 -6.89
CA ASN A 219 -13.56 18.19 -7.51
C ASN A 219 -14.23 17.11 -8.38
N ARG A 220 -15.54 16.92 -8.27
CA ARG A 220 -16.34 16.14 -9.22
C ARG A 220 -16.08 16.56 -10.68
N TYR A 221 -15.71 17.82 -10.88
CA TYR A 221 -15.34 18.37 -12.18
C TYR A 221 -13.84 18.31 -12.46
N SER A 222 -13.10 17.53 -11.70
CA SER A 222 -11.69 17.18 -11.92
C SER A 222 -10.69 18.34 -11.77
N MET A 223 -11.00 19.38 -10.97
CA MET A 223 -10.15 20.56 -10.84
C MET A 223 -8.72 20.24 -10.39
N LEU A 224 -8.53 19.32 -9.43
CA LEU A 224 -7.20 18.92 -8.92
C LEU A 224 -6.73 17.55 -9.46
N TRP A 225 -7.47 16.93 -10.35
CA TRP A 225 -7.23 15.56 -10.80
C TRP A 225 -5.81 15.32 -11.29
N TYR A 226 -5.28 16.21 -12.13
CA TYR A 226 -3.95 16.06 -12.74
C TYR A 226 -2.78 16.43 -11.81
N CYS A 227 -3.05 16.94 -10.62
CA CYS A 227 -2.04 17.31 -9.63
C CYS A 227 -2.18 16.49 -8.34
N SER A 228 -3.09 15.52 -8.32
CA SER A 228 -3.40 14.68 -7.15
C SER A 228 -2.86 13.26 -7.28
N GLY A 229 -3.11 12.44 -6.27
CA GLY A 229 -2.80 11.03 -6.28
C GLY A 229 -1.31 10.71 -6.34
N TYR A 230 -0.97 9.57 -6.91
CA TYR A 230 0.40 9.05 -6.91
C TYR A 230 1.37 9.85 -7.81
N LEU A 231 0.88 10.69 -8.71
CA LEU A 231 1.72 11.60 -9.48
C LEU A 231 2.45 12.60 -8.56
N GLY A 232 1.78 13.05 -7.49
CA GLY A 232 2.41 13.91 -6.49
C GLY A 232 3.62 13.26 -5.83
N TYR A 233 3.51 11.98 -5.46
CA TYR A 233 4.65 11.22 -4.90
C TYR A 233 5.82 11.09 -5.88
N LEU A 234 5.56 11.02 -7.18
CA LEU A 234 6.59 10.98 -8.21
C LEU A 234 7.41 12.28 -8.21
N VAL A 235 6.74 13.44 -8.14
CA VAL A 235 7.42 14.76 -8.08
C VAL A 235 8.16 14.92 -6.75
N VAL A 236 7.59 14.49 -5.62
CA VAL A 236 8.27 14.48 -4.31
C VAL A 236 9.55 13.64 -4.38
N ALA A 237 9.52 12.45 -5.00
CA ALA A 237 10.71 11.62 -5.14
C ALA A 237 11.81 12.30 -5.96
N HIS A 238 11.44 12.98 -7.05
CA HIS A 238 12.36 13.74 -7.88
C HIS A 238 12.96 14.91 -7.09
N TYR A 239 12.13 15.67 -6.37
CA TYR A 239 12.57 16.78 -5.54
C TYR A 239 13.59 16.33 -4.47
N ILE A 240 13.31 15.21 -3.77
CA ILE A 240 14.24 14.66 -2.78
C ILE A 240 15.58 14.30 -3.41
N ARG A 241 15.55 13.71 -4.61
CA ARG A 241 16.75 13.24 -5.29
C ARG A 241 17.63 14.38 -5.81
N PHE A 242 17.05 15.41 -6.41
CA PHE A 242 17.78 16.41 -7.17
C PHE A 242 17.88 17.77 -6.48
N HIS A 243 16.94 18.10 -5.63
CA HIS A 243 16.88 19.45 -5.01
C HIS A 243 17.08 19.44 -3.50
N LEU A 244 16.82 18.34 -2.78
CA LEU A 244 16.95 18.29 -1.32
C LEU A 244 18.41 18.12 -0.90
N ARG A 245 19.05 19.18 -0.43
CA ARG A 245 20.47 19.21 -0.01
C ARG A 245 20.61 19.19 1.51
N TRP A 246 19.93 18.23 2.17
CA TRP A 246 20.03 18.07 3.62
C TRP A 246 21.10 17.05 3.99
N ASN A 247 21.89 17.37 5.03
CA ASN A 247 22.82 16.44 5.61
C ASN A 247 22.11 15.29 6.33
N ARG A 248 22.85 14.25 6.70
CA ARG A 248 22.31 13.04 7.33
C ARG A 248 21.56 13.36 8.63
N SER A 249 22.13 14.17 9.52
CA SER A 249 21.51 14.53 10.81
C SER A 249 20.15 15.23 10.59
N LYS A 250 20.09 16.22 9.69
CA LYS A 250 18.84 16.91 9.37
C LYS A 250 17.78 15.95 8.80
N ARG A 251 18.18 15.02 7.90
CA ARG A 251 17.26 14.00 7.38
C ARG A 251 16.76 13.08 8.48
N GLN A 252 17.62 12.67 9.42
CA GLN A 252 17.23 11.85 10.56
C GLN A 252 16.25 12.58 11.47
N THR A 253 16.55 13.80 11.89
CA THR A 253 15.68 14.57 12.80
C THR A 253 14.34 14.86 12.15
N ILE A 254 14.33 15.46 10.96
CA ILE A 254 13.06 15.80 10.27
C ILE A 254 12.32 14.52 9.87
N GLY A 255 13.03 13.49 9.39
CA GLY A 255 12.45 12.21 9.04
C GLY A 255 11.75 11.56 10.22
N THR A 256 12.38 11.52 11.40
CA THR A 256 11.78 10.98 12.62
C THR A 256 10.55 11.78 13.04
N VAL A 257 10.64 13.10 13.07
CA VAL A 257 9.51 13.96 13.47
C VAL A 257 8.33 13.78 12.51
N CYS A 258 8.57 13.85 11.20
CA CYS A 258 7.52 13.67 10.19
C CYS A 258 6.90 12.27 10.27
N PHE A 259 7.72 11.23 10.43
CA PHE A 259 7.23 9.87 10.54
C PHE A 259 6.36 9.71 11.79
N LEU A 260 6.84 10.14 12.95
CA LEU A 260 6.10 9.99 14.20
C LEU A 260 4.78 10.77 14.19
N ILE A 261 4.78 12.03 13.73
CA ILE A 261 3.56 12.83 13.64
C ILE A 261 2.56 12.15 12.70
N GLY A 262 2.99 11.79 11.49
CA GLY A 262 2.11 11.17 10.50
C GLY A 262 1.60 9.80 10.96
N ALA A 263 2.47 8.94 11.51
CA ALA A 263 2.12 7.60 11.98
C ALA A 263 1.16 7.64 13.19
N VAL A 264 1.47 8.48 14.19
CA VAL A 264 0.61 8.63 15.38
C VAL A 264 -0.75 9.18 14.98
N PHE A 265 -0.79 10.19 14.10
CA PHE A 265 -2.05 10.76 13.66
C PHE A 265 -2.87 9.76 12.83
N THR A 266 -2.22 8.97 11.97
CA THR A 266 -2.87 7.90 11.20
C THR A 266 -3.47 6.84 12.12
N ALA A 267 -2.70 6.35 13.09
CA ALA A 267 -3.18 5.38 14.06
C ALA A 267 -4.34 5.94 14.92
N TRP A 268 -4.17 7.17 15.42
CA TRP A 268 -5.20 7.83 16.22
C TRP A 268 -6.49 8.06 15.44
N SER A 269 -6.41 8.50 14.18
CA SER A 269 -7.60 8.78 13.37
C SER A 269 -8.41 7.52 13.09
N PHE A 270 -7.76 6.40 12.82
CA PHE A 270 -8.41 5.11 12.69
C PHE A 270 -9.04 4.67 14.01
N TRP A 271 -8.28 4.74 15.11
CA TRP A 271 -8.76 4.37 16.42
C TRP A 271 -9.97 5.22 16.86
N TRP A 272 -9.95 6.52 16.58
CA TRP A 272 -11.05 7.44 16.84
C TRP A 272 -12.28 7.15 15.98
N LYS A 273 -12.07 6.85 14.68
CA LYS A 273 -13.15 6.56 13.73
C LYS A 273 -13.83 5.22 14.04
N GLY A 274 -13.09 4.22 14.46
CA GLY A 274 -13.60 2.89 14.79
C GLY A 274 -14.19 2.86 16.20
N GLU A 275 -15.50 2.84 16.34
CA GLU A 275 -16.15 2.60 17.63
C GLU A 275 -16.12 1.12 17.99
N PRO A 276 -15.86 0.76 19.28
CA PRO A 276 -15.93 -0.64 19.73
C PRO A 276 -17.34 -1.20 19.51
N LEU A 277 -17.40 -2.40 18.97
CA LEU A 277 -18.65 -3.14 18.75
C LEU A 277 -19.68 -2.40 17.87
N ALA A 278 -19.28 -1.39 17.11
CA ALA A 278 -20.15 -0.71 16.16
C ALA A 278 -19.89 -1.24 14.73
N PRO A 279 -20.93 -1.57 13.96
CA PRO A 279 -20.75 -1.90 12.55
C PRO A 279 -20.32 -0.65 11.76
N ILE A 280 -19.31 -0.81 10.92
CA ILE A 280 -18.78 0.26 10.08
C ILE A 280 -18.35 -0.32 8.73
N ALA A 281 -18.54 0.40 7.64
CA ALA A 281 -18.07 -0.01 6.34
C ALA A 281 -16.53 0.10 6.24
N THR A 282 -15.89 -0.86 5.59
CA THR A 282 -14.44 -0.85 5.40
C THR A 282 -13.93 0.46 4.80
N PRO A 283 -14.46 0.99 3.69
CA PRO A 283 -14.00 2.26 3.15
C PRO A 283 -14.16 3.42 4.12
N GLU A 284 -15.26 3.49 4.86
CA GLU A 284 -15.48 4.53 5.85
C GLU A 284 -14.49 4.45 7.01
N LEU A 285 -14.14 3.25 7.46
CA LEU A 285 -13.13 3.03 8.50
C LEU A 285 -11.74 3.46 8.01
N GLU A 286 -11.41 3.14 6.76
CA GLU A 286 -10.07 3.33 6.21
C GLU A 286 -9.79 4.72 5.63
N TRP A 287 -10.76 5.61 5.55
CA TRP A 287 -10.55 6.96 5.00
C TRP A 287 -9.42 7.74 5.61
N SER A 288 -9.29 7.65 6.94
CA SER A 288 -8.27 8.39 7.67
C SER A 288 -6.85 7.95 7.35
N TRP A 289 -6.67 6.82 6.67
CA TRP A 289 -5.38 6.30 6.26
C TRP A 289 -5.25 5.97 4.77
N GLU A 290 -6.08 6.60 3.95
CA GLU A 290 -5.90 6.59 2.51
C GLU A 290 -4.48 7.05 2.12
N PHE A 291 -3.89 6.42 1.11
CA PHE A 291 -2.48 6.61 0.77
C PHE A 291 -2.11 8.02 0.30
N CYS A 292 -3.09 8.81 -0.13
CA CYS A 292 -2.92 10.20 -0.55
C CYS A 292 -3.50 11.20 0.45
N THR A 293 -3.57 10.86 1.74
CA THR A 293 -3.91 11.78 2.82
C THR A 293 -2.68 12.49 3.37
N PRO A 294 -2.80 13.67 4.01
CA PRO A 294 -1.65 14.44 4.46
C PRO A 294 -0.85 13.73 5.55
N ASN A 295 -1.50 12.97 6.42
CA ASN A 295 -0.86 12.19 7.48
C ASN A 295 -0.02 11.04 6.93
N VAL A 296 -0.56 10.25 6.00
CA VAL A 296 0.17 9.15 5.36
C VAL A 296 1.30 9.68 4.48
N LEU A 297 1.07 10.79 3.76
CA LEU A 297 2.13 11.47 3.01
C LEU A 297 3.26 11.95 3.92
N LEU A 298 2.93 12.56 5.06
CA LEU A 298 3.93 13.04 6.03
C LEU A 298 4.75 11.88 6.61
N ALA A 299 4.07 10.79 7.02
CA ALA A 299 4.75 9.58 7.49
C ALA A 299 5.64 8.96 6.41
N THR A 300 5.16 8.91 5.17
CA THR A 300 5.91 8.36 4.03
C THR A 300 7.15 9.19 3.72
N PHE A 301 7.03 10.51 3.70
CA PHE A 301 8.16 11.42 3.52
C PHE A 301 9.19 11.21 4.64
N GLY A 302 8.74 11.14 5.90
CA GLY A 302 9.58 10.86 7.04
C GLY A 302 10.32 9.53 6.93
N ALA A 303 9.59 8.45 6.65
CA ALA A 303 10.16 7.12 6.45
C ALA A 303 11.19 7.09 5.31
N PHE A 304 10.88 7.71 4.18
CA PHE A 304 11.81 7.76 3.05
C PHE A 304 13.10 8.51 3.39
N LEU A 305 13.02 9.63 4.13
CA LEU A 305 14.21 10.35 4.61
C LEU A 305 15.05 9.46 5.53
N LEU A 306 14.43 8.72 6.44
CA LEU A 306 15.13 7.78 7.35
C LEU A 306 15.83 6.67 6.56
N PHE A 307 15.15 6.03 5.61
CA PHE A 307 15.79 5.05 4.72
C PHE A 307 16.95 5.66 3.95
N SER A 308 16.82 6.89 3.45
CA SER A 308 17.89 7.57 2.70
C SER A 308 19.16 7.83 3.53
N CYS A 309 19.08 7.72 4.85
CA CYS A 309 20.24 7.81 5.74
C CYS A 309 21.05 6.51 5.85
N ILE A 310 20.48 5.38 5.38
CA ILE A 310 21.17 4.08 5.41
C ILE A 310 22.30 4.09 4.37
N GLY A 311 23.53 3.97 4.85
CA GLY A 311 24.72 4.06 4.01
C GLY A 311 25.02 5.45 3.47
N ALA A 312 24.43 6.52 4.04
CA ALA A 312 24.79 7.88 3.72
C ALA A 312 25.96 8.39 4.57
N LYS A 313 26.82 9.22 3.97
CA LYS A 313 27.86 9.99 4.67
C LYS A 313 27.23 11.09 5.52
N ALA A 314 28.05 11.78 6.33
CA ALA A 314 27.59 12.87 7.21
C ALA A 314 26.92 14.01 6.43
N ASP A 315 27.40 14.34 5.22
CA ASP A 315 26.86 15.35 4.33
C ASP A 315 25.54 14.93 3.64
N GLY A 316 25.11 13.68 3.85
CA GLY A 316 23.89 13.12 3.26
C GLY A 316 24.08 12.52 1.86
N THR A 317 25.29 12.50 1.33
CA THR A 317 25.59 11.81 0.04
C THR A 317 25.69 10.30 0.25
N PRO A 318 25.34 9.46 -0.74
CA PRO A 318 25.53 8.02 -0.65
C PRO A 318 27.02 7.66 -0.46
N SER A 319 27.32 6.73 0.44
CA SER A 319 28.65 6.13 0.53
C SER A 319 28.81 5.06 -0.52
N GLN A 320 29.93 5.08 -1.24
CA GLN A 320 30.27 4.04 -2.22
C GLN A 320 30.72 2.73 -1.56
N ASP A 321 31.19 2.81 -0.32
CA ASP A 321 31.71 1.66 0.44
C ASP A 321 30.59 0.85 1.10
N TYR A 322 29.40 1.45 1.29
CA TYR A 322 28.28 0.76 1.94
C TYR A 322 27.55 -0.13 0.94
N LYS A 323 27.41 -1.39 1.30
CA LYS A 323 26.60 -2.38 0.57
C LYS A 323 25.53 -2.94 1.48
N ALA A 324 24.30 -3.05 0.97
CA ALA A 324 23.25 -3.73 1.72
C ALA A 324 23.61 -5.21 1.95
N PRO A 325 23.25 -5.79 3.12
CA PRO A 325 23.46 -7.22 3.37
C PRO A 325 22.87 -8.08 2.25
N ARG A 326 23.50 -9.23 2.00
CA ARG A 326 23.09 -10.14 0.91
C ARG A 326 21.62 -10.55 1.04
N LEU A 327 21.14 -10.84 2.26
CA LEU A 327 19.76 -11.19 2.53
C LEU A 327 18.80 -10.09 2.09
N VAL A 328 19.05 -8.83 2.50
CA VAL A 328 18.22 -7.68 2.13
C VAL A 328 18.18 -7.49 0.60
N THR A 329 19.34 -7.63 -0.02
CA THR A 329 19.48 -7.52 -1.48
C THR A 329 18.68 -8.60 -2.21
N GLU A 330 18.70 -9.85 -1.71
CA GLU A 330 17.92 -10.94 -2.31
C GLU A 330 16.42 -10.72 -2.12
N ILE A 331 15.98 -10.37 -0.91
CA ILE A 331 14.57 -10.06 -0.64
C ILE A 331 14.08 -8.90 -1.51
N ALA A 332 14.86 -7.83 -1.63
CA ALA A 332 14.49 -6.70 -2.49
C ALA A 332 14.33 -7.08 -3.97
N LYS A 333 15.08 -8.08 -4.46
CA LYS A 333 14.90 -8.63 -5.81
C LYS A 333 13.61 -9.44 -5.93
N LEU A 334 13.26 -10.19 -4.89
CA LEU A 334 12.13 -11.09 -4.85
C LEU A 334 10.82 -10.40 -4.46
N SER A 335 10.88 -9.16 -3.94
CA SER A 335 9.75 -8.45 -3.34
C SER A 335 8.52 -8.36 -4.23
N TYR A 336 8.68 -8.31 -5.55
CA TYR A 336 7.55 -8.28 -6.47
C TYR A 336 6.82 -9.64 -6.53
N GLY A 337 7.54 -10.74 -6.65
CA GLY A 337 6.94 -12.07 -6.59
C GLY A 337 6.30 -12.35 -5.22
N MET A 338 6.97 -11.93 -4.13
CA MET A 338 6.42 -12.03 -2.78
C MET A 338 5.10 -11.25 -2.65
N TYR A 339 5.05 -10.03 -3.20
CA TYR A 339 3.83 -9.23 -3.24
C TYR A 339 2.70 -9.93 -4.02
N LEU A 340 2.98 -10.55 -5.16
CA LEU A 340 1.95 -11.20 -5.96
C LEU A 340 1.32 -12.42 -5.27
N MET A 341 2.08 -13.17 -4.46
CA MET A 341 1.62 -14.44 -3.90
C MET A 341 1.17 -14.39 -2.44
N HIS A 342 1.38 -13.27 -1.73
CA HIS A 342 1.27 -13.27 -0.26
C HIS A 342 -0.12 -13.65 0.27
N ILE A 343 -1.20 -13.32 -0.43
CA ILE A 343 -2.55 -13.67 0.02
C ILE A 343 -2.76 -15.18 0.08
N PHE A 344 -2.16 -15.98 -0.81
CA PHE A 344 -2.25 -17.44 -0.73
C PHE A 344 -1.71 -17.98 0.60
N PHE A 345 -0.64 -17.41 1.14
CA PHE A 345 -0.10 -17.81 2.43
C PHE A 345 -0.80 -17.13 3.59
N LEU A 346 -1.05 -15.82 3.46
CA LEU A 346 -1.60 -15.00 4.53
C LEU A 346 -2.97 -15.50 4.97
N SER A 347 -3.88 -15.79 4.04
CA SER A 347 -5.24 -16.28 4.34
C SER A 347 -5.20 -17.57 5.12
N ASN A 348 -4.37 -18.54 4.71
CA ASN A 348 -4.26 -19.83 5.41
C ASN A 348 -3.63 -19.70 6.81
N ILE A 349 -2.59 -18.87 6.96
CA ILE A 349 -1.94 -18.62 8.25
C ILE A 349 -2.89 -17.87 9.19
N ALA A 350 -3.59 -16.88 8.67
CA ALA A 350 -4.56 -16.11 9.43
C ALA A 350 -5.71 -17.00 9.91
N SER A 351 -6.30 -17.82 9.04
CA SER A 351 -7.37 -18.76 9.40
C SER A 351 -6.96 -19.72 10.52
N ALA A 352 -5.71 -20.22 10.50
CA ALA A 352 -5.20 -21.09 11.55
C ALA A 352 -5.07 -20.39 12.92
N ILE A 353 -4.84 -19.07 12.95
CA ILE A 353 -4.64 -18.29 14.19
C ILE A 353 -5.94 -17.65 14.67
N VAL A 354 -6.69 -17.05 13.75
CA VAL A 354 -7.93 -16.30 14.05
C VAL A 354 -9.10 -17.27 14.26
N GLN A 355 -9.12 -18.39 13.54
CA GLN A 355 -10.25 -19.34 13.49
C GLN A 355 -11.55 -18.60 13.12
N ASP A 356 -12.67 -18.97 13.74
CA ASP A 356 -13.98 -18.35 13.47
C ASP A 356 -14.27 -17.11 14.32
N ASN A 357 -13.35 -16.72 15.19
CA ASN A 357 -13.55 -15.59 16.10
C ASN A 357 -12.35 -14.65 16.18
N PRO A 358 -12.32 -13.59 15.37
CA PRO A 358 -11.25 -12.59 15.41
C PRO A 358 -11.08 -11.88 16.76
N ALA A 359 -12.12 -11.87 17.59
CA ALA A 359 -12.06 -11.26 18.93
C ALA A 359 -11.35 -12.14 19.96
N SER A 360 -11.24 -13.46 19.69
CA SER A 360 -10.61 -14.43 20.60
C SER A 360 -9.75 -15.40 19.81
N PRO A 361 -8.66 -14.95 19.18
CA PRO A 361 -7.74 -15.79 18.44
C PRO A 361 -6.94 -16.70 19.38
N ILE A 362 -6.28 -17.74 18.84
CA ILE A 362 -5.46 -18.70 19.61
C ILE A 362 -4.36 -17.98 20.43
N ILE A 363 -3.82 -16.89 19.89
CA ILE A 363 -2.83 -16.05 20.56
C ILE A 363 -3.34 -14.60 20.62
N PRO A 364 -2.94 -13.81 21.62
CA PRO A 364 -3.40 -12.42 21.75
C PRO A 364 -3.16 -11.59 20.48
N VAL A 365 -4.09 -10.69 20.13
CA VAL A 365 -4.06 -9.90 18.89
C VAL A 365 -2.74 -9.15 18.67
N TRP A 366 -2.16 -8.61 19.74
CA TRP A 366 -0.86 -7.92 19.68
C TRP A 366 0.29 -8.80 19.17
N ALA A 367 0.20 -10.11 19.41
CA ALA A 367 1.18 -11.09 18.91
C ALA A 367 0.70 -11.74 17.60
N ALA A 368 -0.59 -11.94 17.43
CA ALA A 368 -1.18 -12.59 16.27
C ALA A 368 -0.85 -11.85 14.97
N ILE A 369 -1.08 -10.54 14.93
CA ILE A 369 -0.81 -9.69 13.75
C ILE A 369 0.65 -9.83 13.28
N PRO A 370 1.67 -9.56 14.10
CA PRO A 370 3.06 -9.70 13.65
C PRO A 370 3.45 -11.17 13.36
N CYS A 371 2.89 -12.16 14.07
CA CYS A 371 3.16 -13.57 13.78
C CYS A 371 2.65 -13.96 12.39
N ILE A 372 1.42 -13.59 12.04
CA ILE A 372 0.86 -13.82 10.69
C ILE A 372 1.74 -13.16 9.63
N ALA A 373 2.09 -11.88 9.83
CA ALA A 373 2.90 -11.14 8.88
C ALA A 373 4.30 -11.75 8.68
N VAL A 374 4.98 -12.13 9.76
CA VAL A 374 6.32 -12.74 9.71
C VAL A 374 6.27 -14.11 9.05
N ALA A 375 5.31 -14.96 9.43
CA ALA A 375 5.15 -16.29 8.83
C ALA A 375 4.87 -16.17 7.33
N CYS A 376 3.94 -15.31 6.93
CA CYS A 376 3.63 -15.02 5.53
C CYS A 376 4.88 -14.54 4.77
N TYR A 377 5.63 -13.61 5.35
CA TYR A 377 6.84 -13.05 4.73
C TYR A 377 7.91 -14.12 4.49
N ILE A 378 8.14 -15.00 5.46
CA ILE A 378 9.08 -16.11 5.33
C ILE A 378 8.62 -17.11 4.25
N CYS A 379 7.35 -17.52 4.28
CA CYS A 379 6.79 -18.44 3.27
C CYS A 379 6.91 -17.83 1.85
N CYS A 380 6.56 -16.57 1.67
CA CYS A 380 6.70 -15.88 0.39
C CYS A 380 8.15 -15.78 -0.06
N ALA A 381 9.07 -15.42 0.85
CA ALA A 381 10.49 -15.31 0.51
C ALA A 381 11.09 -16.65 0.08
N VAL A 382 10.79 -17.73 0.81
CA VAL A 382 11.26 -19.09 0.49
C VAL A 382 10.68 -19.55 -0.85
N THR A 383 9.36 -19.45 -1.04
CA THR A 383 8.69 -19.90 -2.26
C THR A 383 9.15 -19.11 -3.48
N THR A 384 9.23 -17.77 -3.37
CA THR A 384 9.73 -16.93 -4.47
C THR A 384 11.20 -17.26 -4.77
N LYS A 385 12.01 -17.55 -3.75
CA LYS A 385 13.40 -17.97 -3.94
C LYS A 385 13.48 -19.31 -4.69
N ILE A 386 12.67 -20.30 -4.33
CA ILE A 386 12.62 -21.59 -5.04
C ILE A 386 12.22 -21.36 -6.50
N ILE A 387 11.14 -20.60 -6.76
CA ILE A 387 10.72 -20.29 -8.13
C ILE A 387 11.84 -19.56 -8.89
N SER A 388 12.61 -18.67 -8.24
CA SER A 388 13.71 -17.94 -8.88
C SER A 388 14.85 -18.82 -9.41
N LEU A 389 14.92 -20.08 -8.96
CA LEU A 389 15.92 -21.06 -9.43
C LEU A 389 15.48 -21.75 -10.73
N LEU A 390 14.20 -21.65 -11.10
CA LEU A 390 13.65 -22.30 -12.28
C LEU A 390 13.98 -21.50 -13.55
N PRO A 391 14.24 -22.15 -14.69
CA PRO A 391 14.39 -21.48 -15.98
C PRO A 391 13.08 -20.74 -16.33
N GLY A 392 13.20 -19.50 -16.78
CA GLY A 392 12.03 -18.69 -17.14
C GLY A 392 11.32 -18.01 -15.93
N SER A 393 11.80 -18.16 -14.71
CA SER A 393 11.21 -17.59 -13.47
C SER A 393 10.92 -16.08 -13.57
N LYS A 394 11.68 -15.32 -14.36
CA LYS A 394 11.41 -13.89 -14.61
C LYS A 394 10.02 -13.60 -15.19
N TRP A 395 9.40 -14.57 -15.82
CA TRP A 395 8.03 -14.43 -16.35
C TRP A 395 6.96 -14.72 -15.30
N ILE A 396 7.34 -15.36 -14.19
CA ILE A 396 6.46 -15.74 -13.10
C ILE A 396 6.56 -14.75 -11.93
N ILE A 397 7.76 -14.30 -11.61
CA ILE A 397 8.01 -13.48 -10.41
C ILE A 397 8.66 -12.10 -10.71
N GLY A 398 8.96 -11.75 -11.95
CA GLY A 398 9.44 -10.43 -12.41
C GLY A 398 10.97 -10.25 -12.47
#